data_3fbc085c34cd0668ff822c3ec3a97f32
#
_entry.id   3fbc085c34cd0668ff822c3ec3a97f32
#
_cell.length_a   1.000
_cell.length_b   1.000
_cell.length_c   1.000
_cell.angle_alpha   90.00
_cell.angle_beta   90.00
_cell.angle_gamma   90.00
#
_symmetry.space_group_name_H-M   'P 1'
#
loop_
_entity.id
_entity.type
_entity.pdbx_description
1 polymer ?
#
loop_
_entity_poly.entity_id
_entity_poly.type
_entity_poly.pdbx_seq_one_letter_code
_entity_poly.pdbx_strand_id
1 'polypeptide(L)'
;MQPSAFLGLRTAIYQVTDIEKAKAWYRSLLGHAPYFDQPFYVGFNVGGFELGLHPAGEAERPGPGGPLSYWGVERMTTAWPRALGLGAKAVNAPQDVGEGIQVATVKDPFGNLIGLIENRHFPNQA
;
A
#
# COMPACT_ATOMS: atom_id res chain seq x y z
N MET A 1 -21.87 23.95 9.36
CA MET A 1 -21.06 22.80 9.82
C MET A 1 -19.61 23.18 9.96
N GLN A 2 -19.03 22.90 11.10
CA GLN A 2 -17.61 23.17 11.32
C GLN A 2 -16.75 22.15 10.59
N PRO A 3 -15.73 22.56 9.86
CA PRO A 3 -14.79 21.59 9.30
C PRO A 3 -14.00 20.91 10.42
N SER A 4 -13.67 19.67 10.20
CA SER A 4 -12.83 18.94 11.14
C SER A 4 -11.42 19.53 11.17
N ALA A 5 -10.79 19.52 12.36
CA ALA A 5 -9.38 19.84 12.46
C ALA A 5 -8.49 18.74 11.85
N PHE A 6 -9.05 17.54 11.64
CA PHE A 6 -8.31 16.45 11.03
C PHE A 6 -8.43 16.52 9.53
N LEU A 7 -7.32 16.31 8.84
CA LEU A 7 -7.25 16.38 7.38
C LEU A 7 -7.51 15.04 6.70
N GLY A 8 -7.76 13.98 7.48
CA GLY A 8 -7.99 12.64 6.99
C GLY A 8 -6.83 11.71 7.31
N LEU A 9 -7.00 10.45 6.95
CA LEU A 9 -5.90 9.48 7.06
C LEU A 9 -4.83 9.89 6.06
N ARG A 10 -3.55 9.89 6.47
CA ARG A 10 -2.49 10.49 5.68
C ARG A 10 -1.43 9.50 5.24
N THR A 11 -0.92 8.71 6.18
CA THR A 11 0.29 7.93 5.95
C THR A 11 0.11 6.50 6.45
N ALA A 12 0.51 5.53 5.63
CA ALA A 12 0.70 4.15 6.07
C ALA A 12 2.20 3.87 6.03
N ILE A 13 2.76 3.39 7.14
CA ILE A 13 4.19 3.13 7.24
C ILE A 13 4.43 1.63 7.31
N TYR A 14 5.26 1.14 6.40
CA TYR A 14 5.69 -0.26 6.37
C TYR A 14 7.14 -0.35 6.83
N GLN A 15 7.40 -1.27 7.76
CA GLN A 15 8.76 -1.56 8.20
C GLN A 15 9.41 -2.49 7.19
N VAL A 16 10.63 -2.18 6.77
CA VAL A 16 11.35 -3.00 5.79
C VAL A 16 12.78 -3.21 6.27
N THR A 17 13.33 -4.38 6.00
CA THR A 17 14.69 -4.70 6.42
C THR A 17 15.74 -4.13 5.49
N ASP A 18 15.39 -3.88 4.23
CA ASP A 18 16.30 -3.30 3.23
C ASP A 18 15.54 -2.20 2.49
N ILE A 19 15.78 -0.96 2.91
CA ILE A 19 15.02 0.17 2.39
C ILE A 19 15.32 0.44 0.90
N GLU A 20 16.54 0.15 0.44
CA GLU A 20 16.86 0.36 -0.98
C GLU A 20 16.13 -0.63 -1.88
N LYS A 21 16.07 -1.89 -1.48
CA LYS A 21 15.31 -2.89 -2.22
C LYS A 21 13.83 -2.61 -2.18
N ALA A 22 13.32 -2.19 -1.02
CA ALA A 22 11.90 -1.87 -0.87
C ALA A 22 11.53 -0.66 -1.73
N LYS A 23 12.37 0.38 -1.73
CA LYS A 23 12.15 1.55 -2.57
C LYS A 23 12.06 1.16 -4.05
N ALA A 24 12.97 0.32 -4.52
CA ALA A 24 12.96 -0.11 -5.92
C ALA A 24 11.70 -0.92 -6.25
N TRP A 25 11.28 -1.78 -5.34
CA TRP A 25 10.10 -2.60 -5.55
C TRP A 25 8.82 -1.76 -5.63
N TYR A 26 8.65 -0.82 -4.67
CA TYR A 26 7.45 0.02 -4.66
C TYR A 26 7.45 1.02 -5.81
N ARG A 27 8.63 1.50 -6.23
CA ARG A 27 8.73 2.31 -7.43
C ARG A 27 8.22 1.55 -8.66
N SER A 28 8.56 0.28 -8.78
CA SER A 28 8.07 -0.56 -9.88
C SER A 28 6.56 -0.79 -9.79
N LEU A 29 6.06 -1.07 -8.59
CA LEU A 29 4.63 -1.30 -8.39
C LEU A 29 3.81 -0.04 -8.69
N LEU A 30 4.24 1.11 -8.18
CA LEU A 30 3.50 2.36 -8.30
C LEU A 30 3.73 3.06 -9.63
N GLY A 31 4.87 2.83 -10.27
CA GLY A 31 5.17 3.42 -11.55
C GLY A 31 5.78 4.83 -11.47
N HIS A 32 6.17 5.28 -10.29
CA HIS A 32 6.82 6.58 -10.13
C HIS A 32 7.77 6.57 -8.94
N ALA A 33 8.67 7.58 -8.90
CA ALA A 33 9.67 7.70 -7.86
C ALA A 33 9.06 8.27 -6.57
N PRO A 34 9.71 8.02 -5.42
CA PRO A 34 9.26 8.64 -4.16
C PRO A 34 9.47 10.16 -4.21
N TYR A 35 8.64 10.90 -3.48
CA TYR A 35 8.83 12.34 -3.36
C TYR A 35 9.81 12.69 -2.25
N PHE A 36 10.03 11.77 -1.32
CA PHE A 36 10.98 11.93 -0.22
C PHE A 36 11.83 10.67 -0.17
N ASP A 37 13.15 10.83 -0.24
CA ASP A 37 14.07 9.70 -0.43
C ASP A 37 15.32 9.94 0.39
N GLN A 38 15.34 9.38 1.59
CA GLN A 38 16.47 9.46 2.50
C GLN A 38 16.78 8.07 3.06
N PRO A 39 18.01 7.82 3.52
CA PRO A 39 18.34 6.50 4.08
C PRO A 39 17.49 6.08 5.28
N PHE A 40 16.89 7.05 5.98
CA PHE A 40 16.09 6.78 7.18
C PHE A 40 14.60 6.73 6.91
N TYR A 41 14.14 7.13 5.70
CA TYR A 41 12.73 7.14 5.38
C TYR A 41 12.49 7.41 3.91
N VAL A 42 11.62 6.64 3.30
CA VAL A 42 11.20 6.84 1.91
C VAL A 42 9.70 7.05 1.89
N GLY A 43 9.25 8.14 1.26
CA GLY A 43 7.82 8.45 1.15
C GLY A 43 7.39 8.53 -0.31
N PHE A 44 6.33 7.79 -0.64
CA PHE A 44 5.69 7.85 -1.96
C PHE A 44 4.35 8.56 -1.84
N ASN A 45 4.01 9.36 -2.82
CA ASN A 45 2.68 9.93 -2.94
C ASN A 45 1.81 8.94 -3.71
N VAL A 46 0.79 8.41 -3.05
CA VAL A 46 -0.12 7.44 -3.65
C VAL A 46 -1.52 8.05 -3.64
N GLY A 47 -1.88 8.70 -4.73
CA GLY A 47 -3.19 9.32 -4.86
C GLY A 47 -3.47 10.42 -3.84
N GLY A 48 -2.44 11.16 -3.41
CA GLY A 48 -2.57 12.20 -2.41
C GLY A 48 -2.34 11.75 -0.98
N PHE A 49 -2.09 10.45 -0.77
CA PHE A 49 -1.78 9.90 0.55
C PHE A 49 -0.36 9.36 0.54
N GLU A 50 0.23 9.21 1.72
CA GLU A 50 1.62 8.79 1.78
C GLU A 50 1.77 7.31 2.12
N LEU A 51 2.57 6.61 1.32
CA LEU A 51 3.16 5.33 1.70
C LEU A 51 4.56 5.61 2.21
N GLY A 52 4.82 5.27 3.47
CA GLY A 52 6.13 5.42 4.07
C GLY A 52 6.84 4.08 4.20
N LEU A 53 8.12 4.07 3.89
CA LEU A 53 9.00 2.92 4.13
C LEU A 53 10.00 3.32 5.18
N HIS A 54 10.10 2.53 6.24
CA HIS A 54 10.96 2.82 7.37
C HIS A 54 11.88 1.63 7.62
N PRO A 55 13.20 1.85 7.81
CA PRO A 55 14.10 0.74 8.11
C PRO A 55 13.69 0.09 9.43
N ALA A 56 13.51 -1.23 9.41
CA ALA A 56 13.11 -1.96 10.60
C ALA A 56 14.27 -2.01 11.59
N GLY A 57 13.99 -1.61 12.83
CA GLY A 57 14.93 -1.79 13.92
C GLY A 57 14.80 -3.17 14.54
N GLU A 58 15.57 -3.41 15.60
CA GLU A 58 15.53 -4.72 16.26
C GLU A 58 14.16 -5.01 16.87
N ALA A 59 13.47 -3.98 17.36
CA ALA A 59 12.15 -4.13 17.97
C ALA A 59 11.00 -4.03 16.97
N GLU A 60 11.29 -3.61 15.74
CA GLU A 60 10.28 -3.38 14.73
C GLU A 60 10.56 -4.33 13.57
N ARG A 61 9.60 -5.18 13.26
CA ARG A 61 9.78 -6.18 12.21
C ARG A 61 8.69 -6.09 11.18
N PRO A 62 9.02 -6.30 9.88
CA PRO A 62 7.99 -6.43 8.87
C PRO A 62 7.09 -7.61 9.20
N GLY A 63 5.83 -7.51 8.82
CA GLY A 63 4.95 -8.64 9.01
C GLY A 63 3.49 -8.25 9.03
N PRO A 64 2.62 -9.25 9.23
CA PRO A 64 1.18 -9.06 9.17
C PRO A 64 0.57 -8.52 10.46
N GLY A 65 1.37 -8.15 11.44
CA GLY A 65 0.84 -7.55 12.68
C GLY A 65 0.34 -6.14 12.43
N GLY A 66 -0.71 -5.73 13.17
CA GLY A 66 -1.26 -4.40 13.07
C GLY A 66 -2.37 -4.27 12.04
N PRO A 67 -2.90 -3.06 11.86
CA PRO A 67 -4.00 -2.83 10.93
C PRO A 67 -3.61 -3.11 9.48
N LEU A 68 -4.53 -3.69 8.74
CA LEU A 68 -4.34 -3.91 7.31
C LEU A 68 -4.76 -2.66 6.55
N SER A 69 -3.84 -2.11 5.75
CA SER A 69 -4.14 -0.97 4.89
C SER A 69 -4.66 -1.47 3.55
N TYR A 70 -5.78 -0.91 3.09
CA TYR A 70 -6.31 -1.19 1.77
C TYR A 70 -5.97 -0.05 0.83
N TRP A 71 -5.42 -0.41 -0.31
CA TRP A 71 -5.04 0.54 -1.36
C TRP A 71 -6.11 0.49 -2.45
N GLY A 72 -6.65 1.64 -2.79
CA GLY A 72 -7.62 1.72 -3.87
C GLY A 72 -6.96 1.41 -5.21
N VAL A 73 -7.60 0.55 -5.98
CA VAL A 73 -7.17 0.25 -7.35
C VAL A 73 -8.35 0.52 -8.28
N GLU A 74 -8.03 0.94 -9.49
CA GLU A 74 -9.09 1.20 -10.47
C GLU A 74 -9.74 -0.09 -10.93
N ARG A 75 -8.92 -1.11 -11.23
CA ARG A 75 -9.40 -2.42 -11.67
C ARG A 75 -8.62 -3.53 -11.01
N MET A 76 -9.32 -4.40 -10.32
CA MET A 76 -8.70 -5.57 -9.68
C MET A 76 -8.11 -6.51 -10.73
N THR A 77 -8.75 -6.64 -11.89
CA THR A 77 -8.27 -7.50 -12.97
C THR A 77 -6.92 -7.09 -13.53
N THR A 78 -6.51 -5.84 -13.29
CA THR A 78 -5.20 -5.33 -13.68
C THR A 78 -4.24 -5.34 -12.50
N ALA A 79 -4.70 -4.87 -11.33
CA ALA A 79 -3.84 -4.68 -10.17
C ALA A 79 -3.36 -5.99 -9.57
N TRP A 80 -4.24 -6.99 -9.51
CA TRP A 80 -3.90 -8.28 -8.92
C TRP A 80 -2.75 -8.98 -9.66
N PRO A 81 -2.86 -9.22 -10.99
CA PRO A 81 -1.75 -9.87 -11.69
C PRO A 81 -0.48 -9.02 -11.73
N ARG A 82 -0.60 -7.69 -11.71
CA ARG A 82 0.57 -6.83 -11.68
C ARG A 82 1.36 -7.02 -10.38
N ALA A 83 0.67 -7.04 -9.24
CA ALA A 83 1.34 -7.24 -7.96
C ALA A 83 2.03 -8.61 -7.91
N LEU A 84 1.34 -9.66 -8.35
CA LEU A 84 1.93 -11.00 -8.37
C LEU A 84 3.12 -11.08 -9.33
N GLY A 85 3.02 -10.41 -10.48
CA GLY A 85 4.12 -10.38 -11.46
C GLY A 85 5.36 -9.67 -10.93
N LEU A 86 5.21 -8.79 -9.95
CA LEU A 86 6.34 -8.10 -9.31
C LEU A 86 6.86 -8.85 -8.08
N GLY A 87 6.33 -10.02 -7.78
CA GLY A 87 6.85 -10.87 -6.71
C GLY A 87 6.05 -10.86 -5.42
N ALA A 88 4.92 -10.16 -5.38
CA ALA A 88 4.03 -10.26 -4.23
C ALA A 88 3.40 -11.65 -4.18
N LYS A 89 3.13 -12.14 -2.98
CA LYS A 89 2.50 -13.45 -2.79
C LYS A 89 1.01 -13.29 -2.51
N ALA A 90 0.21 -14.14 -3.12
CA ALA A 90 -1.23 -14.16 -2.87
C ALA A 90 -1.51 -14.59 -1.44
N VAL A 91 -2.34 -13.83 -0.73
CA VAL A 91 -2.83 -14.21 0.60
C VAL A 91 -4.33 -14.50 0.50
N ASN A 92 -5.11 -13.55 -0.01
CA ASN A 92 -6.52 -13.75 -0.31
C ASN A 92 -6.79 -13.26 -1.72
N ALA A 93 -7.26 -14.16 -2.57
CA ALA A 93 -7.57 -13.83 -3.96
C ALA A 93 -8.73 -12.83 -4.02
N PRO A 94 -8.87 -12.08 -5.14
CA PRO A 94 -9.97 -11.14 -5.28
C PRO A 94 -11.33 -11.81 -5.05
N GLN A 95 -12.16 -11.15 -4.24
CA GLN A 95 -13.52 -11.61 -4.02
C GLN A 95 -14.46 -10.42 -3.94
N ASP A 96 -15.67 -10.61 -4.44
CA ASP A 96 -16.72 -9.62 -4.38
C ASP A 96 -17.35 -9.66 -2.98
N VAL A 97 -17.33 -8.52 -2.28
CA VAL A 97 -17.89 -8.43 -0.93
C VAL A 97 -19.24 -7.71 -0.92
N GLY A 98 -19.83 -7.50 -2.10
CA GLY A 98 -21.12 -6.83 -2.25
C GLY A 98 -20.98 -5.51 -2.98
N GLU A 99 -22.06 -5.10 -3.65
CA GLU A 99 -22.14 -3.80 -4.35
C GLU A 99 -21.05 -3.62 -5.43
N GLY A 100 -20.49 -4.72 -5.96
CA GLY A 100 -19.43 -4.65 -6.93
C GLY A 100 -18.08 -4.31 -6.34
N ILE A 101 -17.95 -4.27 -5.01
CA ILE A 101 -16.68 -3.98 -4.34
C ILE A 101 -15.87 -5.26 -4.27
N GLN A 102 -14.63 -5.19 -4.75
CA GLN A 102 -13.71 -6.32 -4.70
C GLN A 102 -12.55 -6.01 -3.77
N VAL A 103 -12.16 -7.00 -2.98
CA VAL A 103 -11.01 -6.90 -2.08
C VAL A 103 -10.09 -8.08 -2.30
N ALA A 104 -8.81 -7.86 -2.07
CA ALA A 104 -7.79 -8.89 -2.15
C ALA A 104 -6.66 -8.54 -1.19
N THR A 105 -5.84 -9.51 -0.85
CA THR A 105 -4.67 -9.28 -0.01
C THR A 105 -3.48 -9.99 -0.60
N VAL A 106 -2.36 -9.28 -0.68
CA VAL A 106 -1.08 -9.86 -1.06
C VAL A 106 -0.07 -9.58 0.05
N LYS A 107 1.03 -10.31 0.02
CA LYS A 107 2.17 -10.03 0.88
C LYS A 107 3.30 -9.53 -0.01
N ASP A 108 3.88 -8.38 0.35
CA ASP A 108 5.01 -7.87 -0.41
C ASP A 108 6.25 -8.75 -0.19
N PRO A 109 7.34 -8.55 -0.97
CA PRO A 109 8.54 -9.38 -0.80
C PRO A 109 9.24 -9.20 0.55
N PHE A 110 8.81 -8.24 1.36
CA PHE A 110 9.42 -7.91 2.64
C PHE A 110 8.59 -8.38 3.83
N GLY A 111 7.47 -9.07 3.57
CA GLY A 111 6.63 -9.67 4.61
C GLY A 111 5.45 -8.84 5.06
N ASN A 112 5.22 -7.68 4.46
CA ASN A 112 4.10 -6.81 4.84
C ASN A 112 2.86 -7.13 4.02
N LEU A 113 1.68 -7.03 4.66
CA LEU A 113 0.43 -7.25 3.97
C LEU A 113 -0.03 -5.97 3.27
N ILE A 114 -0.49 -6.13 2.05
CA ILE A 114 -1.10 -5.06 1.26
C ILE A 114 -2.52 -5.49 0.92
N GLY A 115 -3.51 -4.72 1.36
CA GLY A 115 -4.88 -4.90 0.92
C GLY A 115 -5.13 -4.11 -0.34
N LEU A 116 -5.81 -4.71 -1.31
CA LEU A 116 -6.23 -4.03 -2.54
C LEU A 116 -7.75 -3.95 -2.52
N ILE A 117 -8.29 -2.80 -2.90
CA ILE A 117 -9.73 -2.60 -2.95
C ILE A 117 -10.14 -1.86 -4.22
N GLU A 118 -11.06 -2.46 -4.95
CA GLU A 118 -11.73 -1.80 -6.05
C GLU A 118 -13.12 -1.40 -5.58
N ASN A 119 -13.36 -0.09 -5.43
CA ASN A 119 -14.61 0.42 -4.89
C ASN A 119 -15.01 1.69 -5.63
N ARG A 120 -15.87 1.54 -6.63
CA ARG A 120 -16.33 2.67 -7.45
C ARG A 120 -17.25 3.64 -6.68
N HIS A 121 -17.67 3.27 -5.48
CA HIS A 121 -18.55 4.11 -4.67
C HIS A 121 -17.77 5.06 -3.76
N PHE A 122 -16.47 4.82 -3.60
CA PHE A 122 -15.65 5.66 -2.74
C PHE A 122 -15.32 6.96 -3.47
N PRO A 123 -15.51 8.14 -2.84
CA PRO A 123 -15.23 9.40 -3.49
C PRO A 123 -13.74 9.52 -3.87
N ASN A 124 -13.48 9.92 -5.12
CA ASN A 124 -12.12 10.14 -5.56
C ASN A 124 -11.55 11.39 -4.92
N GLN A 125 -10.26 11.33 -4.62
CA GLN A 125 -9.50 12.49 -4.20
C GLN A 125 -9.06 13.22 -5.47
N ALA A 126 -9.66 14.34 -5.72
CA ALA A 126 -9.32 15.13 -6.89
C ALA A 126 -8.04 15.94 -6.66
#